data_ffc1c6571a128eba60ac3f9f01223fc6
#
_entry.id   ffc1c6571a128eba60ac3f9f01223fc6
#
_cell.length_a   1.000
_cell.length_b   1.000
_cell.length_c   1.000
_cell.angle_alpha   90.00
_cell.angle_beta   90.00
_cell.angle_gamma   90.00
#
_symmetry.space_group_name_H-M   'P 1'
#
loop_
_entity.id
_entity.type
_entity.pdbx_description
1 polymer ?
#
loop_
_entity_poly.entity_id
_entity_poly.type
_entity_poly.pdbx_seq_one_letter_code
_entity_poly.pdbx_strand_id
1 'polypeptide(L)'
;MQKIIFILLLFSQCLFSQTTFEKAEMLFKEKKYIEAKGLFENYLKLKPNHQKTIEYLGDIAGSSKKWDIAIDYYKKLKNQNPDSANYWFKYGGAMGMKAKSVNKFKAVGMIDGIEFAFLTAAKLDSKHIETRWALVILYIELPAIVGGSEKKAAKYAEELLAISKVDGYLSKGYIDVYYKRYKAAEVHLLKAHQIGKSAITYSKLYDLYLNKLKNKSKALSIKK
;
A
#
# COMPACT_ATOMS: atom_id res chain seq x y z
N MET A 1 -51.53 7.04 -11.70
CA MET A 1 -50.73 8.23 -11.33
C MET A 1 -49.82 7.98 -10.13
N GLN A 2 -50.31 7.46 -9.00
CA GLN A 2 -49.43 7.21 -7.82
C GLN A 2 -48.22 6.32 -8.08
N LYS A 3 -48.37 5.24 -8.85
CA LYS A 3 -47.23 4.34 -9.21
C LYS A 3 -46.16 5.01 -10.06
N ILE A 4 -46.53 5.91 -10.95
CA ILE A 4 -45.60 6.67 -11.80
C ILE A 4 -44.83 7.70 -10.98
N ILE A 5 -45.48 8.39 -10.04
CA ILE A 5 -44.85 9.33 -9.13
C ILE A 5 -43.82 8.61 -8.23
N PHE A 6 -44.14 7.40 -7.75
CA PHE A 6 -43.23 6.62 -6.94
C PHE A 6 -41.96 6.17 -7.71
N ILE A 7 -42.13 5.80 -9.00
CA ILE A 7 -41.02 5.43 -9.89
C ILE A 7 -40.14 6.67 -10.20
N LEU A 8 -40.73 7.83 -10.43
CA LEU A 8 -39.99 9.09 -10.65
C LEU A 8 -39.19 9.54 -9.43
N LEU A 9 -39.75 9.35 -8.22
CA LEU A 9 -39.07 9.62 -6.95
C LEU A 9 -37.87 8.70 -6.74
N LEU A 10 -37.98 7.42 -7.07
CA LEU A 10 -36.87 6.47 -7.01
C LEU A 10 -35.77 6.81 -8.02
N PHE A 11 -36.13 7.23 -9.23
CA PHE A 11 -35.17 7.65 -10.26
C PHE A 11 -34.41 8.92 -9.87
N SER A 12 -35.07 9.89 -9.23
CA SER A 12 -34.42 11.12 -8.79
C SER A 12 -33.40 10.87 -7.67
N GLN A 13 -33.67 9.93 -6.76
CA GLN A 13 -32.71 9.55 -5.72
C GLN A 13 -31.47 8.83 -6.28
N CYS A 14 -31.62 8.04 -7.35
CA CYS A 14 -30.49 7.39 -8.01
C CYS A 14 -29.56 8.40 -8.69
N LEU A 15 -30.11 9.40 -9.38
CA LEU A 15 -29.33 10.45 -10.04
C LEU A 15 -28.57 11.33 -9.03
N PHE A 16 -29.22 11.71 -7.94
CA PHE A 16 -28.61 12.53 -6.88
C PHE A 16 -27.48 11.78 -6.14
N SER A 17 -27.64 10.48 -5.98
CA SER A 17 -26.64 9.60 -5.36
C SER A 17 -25.38 9.48 -6.22
N GLN A 18 -25.54 9.35 -7.53
CA GLN A 18 -24.40 9.21 -8.47
C GLN A 18 -23.58 10.49 -8.53
N THR A 19 -24.21 11.65 -8.61
CA THR A 19 -23.52 12.95 -8.59
C THR A 19 -22.78 13.20 -7.29
N THR A 20 -23.31 12.73 -6.15
CA THR A 20 -22.64 12.86 -4.84
C THR A 20 -21.37 12.00 -4.78
N PHE A 21 -21.39 10.76 -5.30
CA PHE A 21 -20.22 9.89 -5.35
C PHE A 21 -19.12 10.46 -6.26
N GLU A 22 -19.48 10.90 -7.47
CA GLU A 22 -18.55 11.48 -8.42
C GLU A 22 -17.87 12.75 -7.87
N LYS A 23 -18.63 13.60 -7.18
CA LYS A 23 -18.09 14.78 -6.50
C LYS A 23 -17.11 14.39 -5.40
N ALA A 24 -17.42 13.35 -4.61
CA ALA A 24 -16.53 12.84 -3.58
C ALA A 24 -15.22 12.29 -4.18
N GLU A 25 -15.31 11.55 -5.31
CA GLU A 25 -14.11 11.06 -6.02
C GLU A 25 -13.22 12.20 -6.53
N MET A 26 -13.82 13.24 -7.09
CA MET A 26 -13.08 14.41 -7.55
C MET A 26 -12.31 15.07 -6.39
N LEU A 27 -12.99 15.34 -5.29
CA LEU A 27 -12.37 15.90 -4.08
C LEU A 27 -11.27 15.00 -3.51
N PHE A 28 -11.46 13.68 -3.55
CA PHE A 28 -10.43 12.73 -3.13
C PHE A 28 -9.18 12.82 -4.02
N LYS A 29 -9.34 12.88 -5.34
CA LYS A 29 -8.23 13.05 -6.31
C LYS A 29 -7.48 14.37 -6.09
N GLU A 30 -8.21 15.42 -5.71
CA GLU A 30 -7.65 16.72 -5.31
C GLU A 30 -7.03 16.73 -3.91
N LYS A 31 -7.02 15.59 -3.20
CA LYS A 31 -6.55 15.44 -1.81
C LYS A 31 -7.33 16.28 -0.78
N LYS A 32 -8.52 16.72 -1.11
CA LYS A 32 -9.48 17.39 -0.21
C LYS A 32 -10.22 16.36 0.65
N TYR A 33 -9.46 15.62 1.45
CA TYR A 33 -9.93 14.42 2.14
C TYR A 33 -11.05 14.68 3.15
N ILE A 34 -11.09 15.85 3.81
CA ILE A 34 -12.12 16.19 4.79
C ILE A 34 -13.47 16.33 4.09
N GLU A 35 -13.52 17.06 2.97
CA GLU A 35 -14.72 17.29 2.19
C GLU A 35 -15.20 15.97 1.52
N ALA A 36 -14.27 15.25 0.90
CA ALA A 36 -14.54 13.95 0.28
C ALA A 36 -15.13 12.96 1.28
N LYS A 37 -14.60 12.90 2.51
CA LYS A 37 -15.05 12.01 3.57
C LYS A 37 -16.54 12.22 3.89
N GLY A 38 -16.98 13.46 4.11
CA GLY A 38 -18.36 13.76 4.42
C GLY A 38 -19.34 13.29 3.33
N LEU A 39 -18.97 13.49 2.05
CA LEU A 39 -19.79 13.01 0.94
C LEU A 39 -19.79 11.49 0.82
N PHE A 40 -18.64 10.82 1.01
CA PHE A 40 -18.57 9.36 1.02
C PHE A 40 -19.35 8.74 2.18
N GLU A 41 -19.31 9.33 3.37
CA GLU A 41 -20.11 8.86 4.53
C GLU A 41 -21.60 8.98 4.26
N ASN A 42 -22.06 10.09 3.66
CA ASN A 42 -23.46 10.25 3.26
C ASN A 42 -23.85 9.24 2.17
N TYR A 43 -23.01 9.04 1.18
CA TYR A 43 -23.25 8.03 0.15
C TYR A 43 -23.31 6.60 0.73
N LEU A 44 -22.44 6.28 1.70
CA LEU A 44 -22.42 4.97 2.33
C LEU A 44 -23.67 4.69 3.17
N LYS A 45 -24.33 5.72 3.74
CA LYS A 45 -25.63 5.56 4.40
C LYS A 45 -26.71 5.10 3.43
N LEU A 46 -26.68 5.57 2.18
CA LEU A 46 -27.63 5.17 1.14
C LEU A 46 -27.27 3.83 0.52
N LYS A 47 -25.98 3.52 0.41
CA LYS A 47 -25.44 2.28 -0.18
C LYS A 47 -24.39 1.63 0.75
N PRO A 48 -24.82 0.96 1.83
CA PRO A 48 -23.94 0.50 2.91
C PRO A 48 -22.84 -0.50 2.50
N ASN A 49 -23.02 -1.15 1.35
CA ASN A 49 -22.09 -2.17 0.85
C ASN A 49 -21.31 -1.72 -0.40
N HIS A 50 -21.35 -0.42 -0.73
CA HIS A 50 -20.64 0.10 -1.91
C HIS A 50 -19.12 0.05 -1.68
N GLN A 51 -18.47 -0.95 -2.25
CA GLN A 51 -17.06 -1.29 -2.00
C GLN A 51 -16.11 -0.12 -2.25
N LYS A 52 -16.29 0.60 -3.36
CA LYS A 52 -15.42 1.71 -3.71
C LYS A 52 -15.48 2.86 -2.69
N THR A 53 -16.67 3.13 -2.15
CA THR A 53 -16.83 4.12 -1.06
C THR A 53 -16.13 3.66 0.22
N ILE A 54 -16.27 2.38 0.57
CA ILE A 54 -15.60 1.80 1.74
C ILE A 54 -14.08 1.89 1.56
N GLU A 55 -13.58 1.62 0.35
CA GLU A 55 -12.16 1.73 0.02
C GLU A 55 -11.64 3.15 0.20
N TYR A 56 -12.33 4.16 -0.36
CA TYR A 56 -11.95 5.56 -0.20
C TYR A 56 -11.96 6.03 1.26
N LEU A 57 -12.95 5.61 2.04
CA LEU A 57 -13.00 5.93 3.48
C LEU A 57 -11.85 5.28 4.24
N GLY A 58 -11.47 4.06 3.89
CA GLY A 58 -10.28 3.40 4.41
C GLY A 58 -9.00 4.15 4.04
N ASP A 59 -8.85 4.55 2.77
CA ASP A 59 -7.69 5.31 2.28
C ASP A 59 -7.58 6.68 2.96
N ILE A 60 -8.69 7.39 3.16
CA ILE A 60 -8.74 8.66 3.90
C ILE A 60 -8.36 8.46 5.38
N ALA A 61 -8.86 7.40 6.00
CA ALA A 61 -8.48 7.08 7.38
C ALA A 61 -6.98 6.76 7.49
N GLY A 62 -6.44 5.99 6.54
CA GLY A 62 -5.02 5.68 6.46
C GLY A 62 -4.14 6.92 6.25
N SER A 63 -4.52 7.83 5.35
CA SER A 63 -3.82 9.10 5.11
C SER A 63 -3.75 9.98 6.36
N SER A 64 -4.78 9.89 7.21
CA SER A 64 -4.88 10.60 8.50
C SER A 64 -4.29 9.80 9.66
N LYS A 65 -3.61 8.67 9.40
CA LYS A 65 -3.03 7.75 10.40
C LYS A 65 -4.06 7.20 11.41
N LYS A 66 -5.35 7.22 11.07
CA LYS A 66 -6.43 6.63 11.88
C LYS A 66 -6.53 5.13 11.58
N TRP A 67 -5.48 4.40 12.00
CA TRP A 67 -5.25 3.02 11.58
C TRP A 67 -6.37 2.06 11.98
N ASP A 68 -6.98 2.22 13.17
CA ASP A 68 -8.10 1.38 13.59
C ASP A 68 -9.30 1.51 12.63
N ILE A 69 -9.64 2.74 12.26
CA ILE A 69 -10.71 3.01 11.32
C ILE A 69 -10.39 2.45 9.93
N ALA A 70 -9.14 2.59 9.47
CA ALA A 70 -8.71 2.03 8.20
C ALA A 70 -8.79 0.50 8.20
N ILE A 71 -8.35 -0.16 9.28
CA ILE A 71 -8.45 -1.61 9.47
C ILE A 71 -9.90 -2.06 9.40
N ASP A 72 -10.85 -1.37 10.04
CA ASP A 72 -12.26 -1.74 10.05
C ASP A 72 -12.86 -1.67 8.64
N TYR A 73 -12.57 -0.60 7.87
CA TYR A 73 -13.01 -0.49 6.47
C TYR A 73 -12.41 -1.58 5.60
N TYR A 74 -11.10 -1.84 5.68
CA TYR A 74 -10.47 -2.88 4.87
C TYR A 74 -10.85 -4.29 5.30
N LYS A 75 -11.11 -4.51 6.58
CA LYS A 75 -11.69 -5.77 7.09
C LYS A 75 -13.06 -6.03 6.45
N LYS A 76 -13.92 -5.00 6.36
CA LYS A 76 -15.21 -5.11 5.67
C LYS A 76 -15.02 -5.47 4.20
N LEU A 77 -14.11 -4.80 3.49
CA LEU A 77 -13.83 -5.07 2.07
C LEU A 77 -13.34 -6.49 1.81
N LYS A 78 -12.33 -6.96 2.56
CA LYS A 78 -11.81 -8.31 2.38
C LYS A 78 -12.82 -9.41 2.75
N ASN A 79 -13.78 -9.09 3.63
CA ASN A 79 -14.85 -10.03 3.96
C ASN A 79 -15.95 -10.05 2.87
N GLN A 80 -16.20 -8.91 2.21
CA GLN A 80 -17.11 -8.84 1.07
C GLN A 80 -16.53 -9.48 -0.20
N ASN A 81 -15.22 -9.39 -0.39
CA ASN A 81 -14.48 -9.95 -1.52
C ASN A 81 -13.22 -10.67 -1.03
N PRO A 82 -13.36 -11.90 -0.53
CA PRO A 82 -12.23 -12.66 0.03
C PRO A 82 -11.16 -13.01 -1.02
N ASP A 83 -11.50 -12.99 -2.30
CA ASP A 83 -10.59 -13.29 -3.41
C ASP A 83 -9.84 -12.04 -3.94
N SER A 84 -10.05 -10.87 -3.34
CA SER A 84 -9.34 -9.65 -3.74
C SER A 84 -7.98 -9.55 -3.05
N ALA A 85 -6.90 -9.77 -3.78
CA ALA A 85 -5.54 -9.57 -3.31
C ALA A 85 -5.32 -8.14 -2.76
N ASN A 86 -5.86 -7.13 -3.46
CA ASN A 86 -5.73 -5.73 -3.07
C ASN A 86 -6.37 -5.45 -1.69
N TYR A 87 -7.52 -6.04 -1.38
CA TYR A 87 -8.16 -5.81 -0.08
C TYR A 87 -7.45 -6.50 1.07
N TRP A 88 -6.89 -7.68 0.84
CA TRP A 88 -6.01 -8.32 1.80
C TRP A 88 -4.72 -7.53 2.03
N PHE A 89 -4.11 -7.01 0.95
CA PHE A 89 -2.94 -6.14 1.03
C PHE A 89 -3.23 -4.87 1.83
N LYS A 90 -4.30 -4.15 1.53
CA LYS A 90 -4.69 -2.93 2.25
C LYS A 90 -4.96 -3.21 3.73
N TYR A 91 -5.63 -4.31 4.04
CA TYR A 91 -5.88 -4.74 5.42
C TYR A 91 -4.57 -5.02 6.18
N GLY A 92 -3.69 -5.83 5.61
CA GLY A 92 -2.38 -6.12 6.19
C GLY A 92 -1.50 -4.87 6.32
N GLY A 93 -1.55 -3.98 5.31
CA GLY A 93 -0.84 -2.71 5.33
C GLY A 93 -1.27 -1.78 6.46
N ALA A 94 -2.59 -1.60 6.65
CA ALA A 94 -3.12 -0.79 7.76
C ALA A 94 -2.76 -1.39 9.13
N MET A 95 -2.81 -2.72 9.28
CA MET A 95 -2.35 -3.42 10.49
C MET A 95 -0.86 -3.21 10.73
N GLY A 96 -0.02 -3.31 9.70
CA GLY A 96 1.42 -3.06 9.77
C GLY A 96 1.74 -1.63 10.21
N MET A 97 1.02 -0.65 9.67
CA MET A 97 1.18 0.74 10.08
C MET A 97 0.71 0.99 11.52
N LYS A 98 -0.37 0.34 11.95
CA LYS A 98 -0.80 0.34 13.37
C LYS A 98 0.25 -0.28 14.26
N ALA A 99 0.83 -1.42 13.89
CA ALA A 99 1.87 -2.07 14.66
C ALA A 99 3.09 -1.15 14.89
N LYS A 100 3.46 -0.33 13.88
CA LYS A 100 4.52 0.68 14.03
C LYS A 100 4.16 1.85 14.95
N SER A 101 2.87 2.07 15.25
CA SER A 101 2.37 3.18 16.08
C SER A 101 2.05 2.81 17.52
N VAL A 102 2.09 1.53 17.87
CA VAL A 102 1.82 1.03 19.23
C VAL A 102 3.11 0.56 19.91
N ASN A 103 3.03 0.22 21.20
CA ASN A 103 4.17 -0.34 21.91
C ASN A 103 4.55 -1.74 21.39
N LYS A 104 5.80 -2.16 21.64
CA LYS A 104 6.38 -3.40 21.12
C LYS A 104 5.56 -4.66 21.45
N PHE A 105 5.00 -4.76 22.65
CA PHE A 105 4.20 -5.93 23.05
C PHE A 105 2.93 -6.07 22.22
N LYS A 106 2.21 -4.94 22.01
CA LYS A 106 1.03 -4.92 21.15
C LYS A 106 1.40 -5.18 19.69
N ALA A 107 2.52 -4.62 19.23
CA ALA A 107 3.01 -4.83 17.86
C ALA A 107 3.30 -6.32 17.60
N VAL A 108 3.98 -7.02 18.52
CA VAL A 108 4.26 -8.45 18.37
C VAL A 108 2.98 -9.27 18.21
N GLY A 109 1.93 -9.00 19.00
CA GLY A 109 0.64 -9.68 18.86
C GLY A 109 -0.09 -9.44 17.55
N MET A 110 0.39 -8.52 16.71
CA MET A 110 -0.21 -8.22 15.40
C MET A 110 0.53 -8.90 14.24
N ILE A 111 1.75 -9.40 14.46
CA ILE A 111 2.66 -9.86 13.39
C ILE A 111 2.02 -10.99 12.57
N ASP A 112 1.51 -12.03 13.24
CA ASP A 112 0.92 -13.19 12.55
C ASP A 112 -0.25 -12.79 11.65
N GLY A 113 -1.10 -11.88 12.13
CA GLY A 113 -2.22 -11.35 11.33
C GLY A 113 -1.77 -10.54 10.11
N ILE A 114 -0.69 -9.76 10.25
CA ILE A 114 -0.09 -8.99 9.17
C ILE A 114 0.53 -9.92 8.12
N GLU A 115 1.35 -10.89 8.57
CA GLU A 115 1.98 -11.89 7.70
C GLU A 115 0.91 -12.70 6.95
N PHE A 116 -0.10 -13.20 7.66
CA PHE A 116 -1.22 -13.93 7.07
C PHE A 116 -1.93 -13.12 5.98
N ALA A 117 -2.21 -11.84 6.23
CA ALA A 117 -2.89 -11.00 5.24
C ALA A 117 -2.05 -10.80 3.97
N PHE A 118 -0.74 -10.53 4.11
CA PHE A 118 0.14 -10.39 2.95
C PHE A 118 0.37 -11.71 2.21
N LEU A 119 0.53 -12.83 2.92
CA LEU A 119 0.66 -14.15 2.29
C LEU A 119 -0.61 -14.52 1.52
N THR A 120 -1.78 -14.21 2.07
CA THR A 120 -3.07 -14.43 1.38
C THR A 120 -3.14 -13.58 0.11
N ALA A 121 -2.81 -12.29 0.18
CA ALA A 121 -2.76 -11.42 -0.99
C ALA A 121 -1.77 -11.94 -2.06
N ALA A 122 -0.59 -12.40 -1.64
CA ALA A 122 0.42 -12.95 -2.55
C ALA A 122 -0.02 -14.24 -3.23
N LYS A 123 -0.82 -15.07 -2.55
CA LYS A 123 -1.41 -16.30 -3.11
C LYS A 123 -2.53 -16.00 -4.10
N LEU A 124 -3.38 -15.00 -3.80
CA LEU A 124 -4.51 -14.60 -4.65
C LEU A 124 -4.05 -13.96 -5.96
N ASP A 125 -3.00 -13.14 -5.91
CA ASP A 125 -2.41 -12.55 -7.12
C ASP A 125 -0.89 -12.70 -7.11
N SER A 126 -0.43 -13.61 -7.98
CA SER A 126 1.00 -13.88 -8.15
C SER A 126 1.79 -12.72 -8.75
N LYS A 127 1.12 -11.69 -9.31
CA LYS A 127 1.75 -10.51 -9.91
C LYS A 127 1.55 -9.23 -9.09
N HIS A 128 0.94 -9.29 -7.91
CA HIS A 128 0.72 -8.11 -7.06
C HIS A 128 2.04 -7.59 -6.49
N ILE A 129 2.58 -6.55 -7.08
CA ILE A 129 3.90 -5.97 -6.77
C ILE A 129 3.95 -5.45 -5.33
N GLU A 130 2.94 -4.68 -4.92
CA GLU A 130 2.89 -4.03 -3.62
C GLU A 130 2.92 -5.05 -2.47
N THR A 131 2.28 -6.20 -2.65
CA THR A 131 2.30 -7.27 -1.66
C THR A 131 3.69 -7.87 -1.50
N ARG A 132 4.43 -8.09 -2.60
CA ARG A 132 5.81 -8.60 -2.51
C ARG A 132 6.72 -7.60 -1.84
N TRP A 133 6.57 -6.32 -2.15
CA TRP A 133 7.27 -5.25 -1.43
C TRP A 133 6.95 -5.26 0.06
N ALA A 134 5.68 -5.38 0.43
CA ALA A 134 5.28 -5.45 1.83
C ALA A 134 5.91 -6.65 2.56
N LEU A 135 6.00 -7.81 1.90
CA LEU A 135 6.66 -9.00 2.45
C LEU A 135 8.18 -8.83 2.56
N VAL A 136 8.85 -8.22 1.58
CA VAL A 136 10.26 -7.87 1.69
C VAL A 136 10.50 -6.99 2.91
N ILE A 137 9.73 -5.91 3.05
CA ILE A 137 9.86 -4.96 4.16
C ILE A 137 9.56 -5.66 5.50
N LEU A 138 8.48 -6.43 5.57
CA LEU A 138 8.08 -7.16 6.78
C LEU A 138 9.22 -8.04 7.29
N TYR A 139 9.76 -8.90 6.43
CA TYR A 139 10.79 -9.87 6.86
C TYR A 139 12.14 -9.23 7.14
N ILE A 140 12.45 -8.07 6.58
CA ILE A 140 13.68 -7.34 6.87
C ILE A 140 13.57 -6.51 8.15
N GLU A 141 12.43 -5.87 8.39
CA GLU A 141 12.26 -4.98 9.55
C GLU A 141 11.94 -5.73 10.85
N LEU A 142 11.40 -6.95 10.77
CA LEU A 142 11.15 -7.76 11.95
C LEU A 142 12.45 -8.32 12.53
N PRO A 143 12.62 -8.30 13.88
CA PRO A 143 13.66 -9.11 14.53
C PRO A 143 13.50 -10.60 14.23
N ALA A 144 14.63 -11.33 14.14
CA ALA A 144 14.62 -12.78 13.84
C ALA A 144 13.74 -13.59 14.81
N ILE A 145 13.74 -13.22 16.10
CA ILE A 145 12.95 -13.90 17.15
C ILE A 145 11.43 -13.83 16.91
N VAL A 146 10.96 -12.87 16.13
CA VAL A 146 9.54 -12.70 15.80
C VAL A 146 9.26 -12.89 14.30
N GLY A 147 10.08 -13.71 13.63
CA GLY A 147 9.85 -14.13 12.25
C GLY A 147 10.59 -13.36 11.16
N GLY A 148 11.44 -12.39 11.54
CA GLY A 148 12.32 -11.70 10.59
C GLY A 148 13.28 -12.66 9.90
N SER A 149 13.50 -12.50 8.60
CA SER A 149 14.34 -13.42 7.83
C SER A 149 14.80 -12.80 6.52
N GLU A 150 16.12 -12.62 6.40
CA GLU A 150 16.70 -12.19 5.14
C GLU A 150 16.37 -13.16 3.99
N LYS A 151 16.41 -14.47 4.28
CA LYS A 151 16.10 -15.51 3.27
C LYS A 151 14.66 -15.37 2.75
N LYS A 152 13.68 -15.15 3.63
CA LYS A 152 12.28 -14.91 3.21
C LYS A 152 12.17 -13.61 2.41
N ALA A 153 12.80 -12.53 2.83
CA ALA A 153 12.81 -11.27 2.11
C ALA A 153 13.45 -11.40 0.72
N ALA A 154 14.59 -12.08 0.61
CA ALA A 154 15.26 -12.33 -0.65
C ALA A 154 14.39 -13.13 -1.63
N LYS A 155 13.61 -14.13 -1.14
CA LYS A 155 12.65 -14.87 -1.96
C LYS A 155 11.65 -13.92 -2.63
N TYR A 156 11.05 -12.98 -1.89
CA TYR A 156 10.08 -12.04 -2.46
C TYR A 156 10.73 -10.98 -3.35
N ALA A 157 12.00 -10.64 -3.12
CA ALA A 157 12.76 -9.80 -4.03
C ALA A 157 13.05 -10.52 -5.38
N GLU A 158 13.26 -11.84 -5.38
CA GLU A 158 13.35 -12.62 -6.62
C GLU A 158 12.00 -12.72 -7.34
N GLU A 159 10.89 -12.90 -6.61
CA GLU A 159 9.55 -12.85 -7.21
C GLU A 159 9.28 -11.48 -7.85
N LEU A 160 9.67 -10.37 -7.18
CA LEU A 160 9.59 -9.04 -7.74
C LEU A 160 10.41 -8.90 -9.01
N LEU A 161 11.64 -9.46 -9.05
CA LEU A 161 12.51 -9.39 -10.21
C LEU A 161 11.89 -10.09 -11.43
N ALA A 162 11.14 -11.17 -11.21
CA ALA A 162 10.42 -11.88 -12.26
C ALA A 162 9.22 -11.10 -12.81
N ILE A 163 8.57 -10.27 -11.97
CA ILE A 163 7.37 -9.49 -12.33
C ILE A 163 7.78 -8.13 -12.92
N SER A 164 8.70 -7.44 -12.24
CA SER A 164 9.19 -6.10 -12.56
C SER A 164 10.68 -6.02 -12.26
N LYS A 165 11.48 -5.91 -13.31
CA LYS A 165 12.94 -5.79 -13.15
C LYS A 165 13.34 -4.59 -12.28
N VAL A 166 12.62 -3.48 -12.39
CA VAL A 166 12.90 -2.27 -11.60
C VAL A 166 12.64 -2.54 -10.12
N ASP A 167 11.47 -3.08 -9.78
CA ASP A 167 11.09 -3.38 -8.40
C ASP A 167 11.97 -4.47 -7.79
N GLY A 168 12.33 -5.50 -8.56
CA GLY A 168 13.24 -6.54 -8.13
C GLY A 168 14.63 -5.99 -7.76
N TYR A 169 15.22 -5.15 -8.62
CA TYR A 169 16.51 -4.53 -8.29
C TYR A 169 16.40 -3.50 -7.16
N LEU A 170 15.33 -2.73 -7.08
CA LEU A 170 15.10 -1.81 -5.96
C LEU A 170 14.98 -2.58 -4.64
N SER A 171 14.26 -3.70 -4.61
CA SER A 171 14.08 -4.50 -3.39
C SER A 171 15.37 -5.18 -2.94
N LYS A 172 16.16 -5.71 -3.88
CA LYS A 172 17.50 -6.23 -3.57
C LYS A 172 18.41 -5.13 -3.02
N GLY A 173 18.42 -3.96 -3.66
CA GLY A 173 19.14 -2.80 -3.16
C GLY A 173 18.69 -2.37 -1.76
N TYR A 174 17.38 -2.42 -1.48
CA TYR A 174 16.84 -2.14 -0.15
C TYR A 174 17.36 -3.12 0.91
N ILE A 175 17.35 -4.43 0.62
CA ILE A 175 17.89 -5.47 1.49
C ILE A 175 19.38 -5.21 1.78
N ASP A 176 20.17 -4.93 0.74
CA ASP A 176 21.59 -4.69 0.89
C ASP A 176 21.92 -3.41 1.68
N VAL A 177 21.13 -2.34 1.50
CA VAL A 177 21.27 -1.11 2.29
C VAL A 177 20.96 -1.40 3.77
N TYR A 178 19.93 -2.18 4.07
CA TYR A 178 19.56 -2.53 5.43
C TYR A 178 20.71 -3.27 6.15
N TYR A 179 21.33 -4.24 5.47
CA TYR A 179 22.47 -4.99 5.98
C TYR A 179 23.83 -4.29 5.77
N LYS A 180 23.84 -3.02 5.37
CA LYS A 180 25.05 -2.20 5.16
C LYS A 180 26.00 -2.77 4.10
N ARG A 181 25.53 -3.60 3.19
CA ARG A 181 26.27 -4.14 2.04
C ARG A 181 26.28 -3.13 0.88
N TYR A 182 26.81 -1.94 1.13
CA TYR A 182 26.65 -0.80 0.23
C TYR A 182 27.23 -0.99 -1.17
N LYS A 183 28.28 -1.82 -1.35
CA LYS A 183 28.82 -2.16 -2.68
C LYS A 183 27.83 -3.01 -3.48
N ALA A 184 27.16 -4.00 -2.86
CA ALA A 184 26.12 -4.79 -3.50
C ALA A 184 24.87 -3.92 -3.79
N ALA A 185 24.48 -3.07 -2.83
CA ALA A 185 23.40 -2.12 -3.02
C ALA A 185 23.62 -1.19 -4.21
N GLU A 186 24.87 -0.72 -4.43
CA GLU A 186 25.24 0.11 -5.58
C GLU A 186 24.95 -0.61 -6.90
N VAL A 187 25.34 -1.88 -7.03
CA VAL A 187 25.09 -2.67 -8.23
C VAL A 187 23.60 -2.80 -8.52
N HIS A 188 22.81 -3.12 -7.50
CA HIS A 188 21.37 -3.31 -7.68
C HIS A 188 20.64 -2.00 -7.97
N LEU A 189 20.94 -0.93 -7.24
CA LEU A 189 20.28 0.36 -7.43
C LEU A 189 20.69 1.04 -8.75
N LEU A 190 21.93 0.84 -9.23
CA LEU A 190 22.35 1.25 -10.58
C LEU A 190 21.51 0.56 -11.64
N LYS A 191 21.34 -0.78 -11.56
CA LYS A 191 20.50 -1.53 -12.51
C LYS A 191 19.05 -1.04 -12.48
N ALA A 192 18.49 -0.83 -11.29
CA ALA A 192 17.16 -0.29 -11.15
C ALA A 192 17.01 1.08 -11.83
N HIS A 193 18.00 1.96 -11.66
CA HIS A 193 17.98 3.30 -12.24
C HIS A 193 18.19 3.27 -13.76
N GLN A 194 19.10 2.44 -14.27
CA GLN A 194 19.33 2.28 -15.72
C GLN A 194 18.07 1.82 -16.46
N ILE A 195 17.28 0.93 -15.84
CA ILE A 195 16.06 0.38 -16.44
C ILE A 195 14.89 1.35 -16.24
N GLY A 196 14.69 1.84 -14.99
CA GLY A 196 13.50 2.56 -14.60
C GLY A 196 13.52 4.06 -14.90
N LYS A 197 14.69 4.69 -14.90
CA LYS A 197 14.89 6.14 -15.16
C LYS A 197 13.82 7.02 -14.51
N SER A 198 13.44 6.71 -13.28
CA SER A 198 12.35 7.38 -12.55
C SER A 198 12.88 8.17 -11.36
N ALA A 199 12.07 9.10 -10.86
CA ALA A 199 12.38 9.87 -9.66
C ALA A 199 12.67 8.97 -8.45
N ILE A 200 11.99 7.82 -8.34
CA ILE A 200 12.20 6.85 -7.25
C ILE A 200 13.57 6.19 -7.37
N THR A 201 13.92 5.66 -8.55
CA THR A 201 15.22 4.99 -8.75
C THR A 201 16.37 5.96 -8.62
N TYR A 202 16.24 7.20 -9.13
CA TYR A 202 17.17 8.28 -8.92
C TYR A 202 17.37 8.56 -7.42
N SER A 203 16.28 8.78 -6.69
CA SER A 203 16.33 9.13 -5.27
C SER A 203 17.03 8.07 -4.42
N LYS A 204 16.75 6.77 -4.68
CA LYS A 204 17.36 5.67 -3.94
C LYS A 204 18.87 5.56 -4.21
N LEU A 205 19.30 5.71 -5.45
CA LEU A 205 20.71 5.69 -5.82
C LEU A 205 21.46 6.93 -5.30
N TYR A 206 20.81 8.10 -5.39
CA TYR A 206 21.35 9.36 -4.86
C TYR A 206 21.56 9.28 -3.34
N ASP A 207 20.56 8.76 -2.60
CA ASP A 207 20.66 8.57 -1.15
C ASP A 207 21.80 7.62 -0.76
N LEU A 208 21.96 6.51 -1.51
CA LEU A 208 23.08 5.58 -1.30
C LEU A 208 24.42 6.30 -1.44
N TYR A 209 24.63 7.05 -2.53
CA TYR A 209 25.89 7.74 -2.76
C TYR A 209 26.15 8.85 -1.74
N LEU A 210 25.17 9.72 -1.52
CA LEU A 210 25.34 10.88 -0.65
C LEU A 210 25.43 10.48 0.83
N ASN A 211 24.50 9.66 1.29
CA ASN A 211 24.30 9.43 2.72
C ASN A 211 24.98 8.16 3.25
N LYS A 212 25.13 7.12 2.43
CA LYS A 212 25.71 5.84 2.86
C LYS A 212 27.19 5.71 2.47
N LEU A 213 27.51 5.98 1.21
CA LEU A 213 28.87 5.91 0.68
C LEU A 213 29.68 7.21 0.86
N LYS A 214 29.03 8.32 1.26
CA LYS A 214 29.64 9.64 1.41
C LYS A 214 30.38 10.12 0.14
N ASN A 215 29.90 9.73 -1.03
CA ASN A 215 30.49 10.06 -2.33
C ASN A 215 29.64 11.11 -3.06
N LYS A 216 29.86 12.39 -2.74
CA LYS A 216 29.12 13.52 -3.33
C LYS A 216 29.33 13.61 -4.85
N SER A 217 30.53 13.30 -5.35
CA SER A 217 30.82 13.34 -6.79
C SER A 217 29.95 12.36 -7.55
N LYS A 218 29.88 11.09 -7.12
CA LYS A 218 28.96 10.09 -7.72
C LYS A 218 27.49 10.51 -7.59
N ALA A 219 27.08 11.07 -6.44
CA ALA A 219 25.69 11.52 -6.28
C ALA A 219 25.32 12.59 -7.32
N LEU A 220 26.19 13.56 -7.56
CA LEU A 220 25.95 14.64 -8.53
C LEU A 220 26.06 14.18 -10.00
N SER A 221 26.77 13.09 -10.28
CA SER A 221 26.93 12.55 -11.64
C SER A 221 25.73 11.72 -12.13
N ILE A 222 24.77 11.37 -11.25
CA ILE A 222 23.59 10.61 -11.66
C ILE A 222 22.70 11.52 -12.54
N LYS A 223 22.40 11.07 -13.75
CA LYS A 223 21.41 11.75 -14.62
C LYS A 223 20.00 11.47 -14.10
N LYS A 224 19.17 12.50 -14.05
CA LYS A 224 17.74 12.39 -13.73
C LYS A 224 16.95 11.72 -14.83
#